data_5a0c8843ae0b741dfccb2443ca29479c
#
_entry.id   5a0c8843ae0b741dfccb2443ca29479c
#
_cell.length_a   1.000
_cell.length_b   1.000
_cell.length_c   1.000
_cell.angle_alpha   90.00
_cell.angle_beta   90.00
_cell.angle_gamma   90.00
#
_symmetry.space_group_name_H-M   'P 1'
#
loop_
_entity.id
_entity.type
_entity.pdbx_description
1 polymer ?
#
loop_
_entity_poly.entity_id
_entity_poly.type
_entity_poly.pdbx_seq_one_letter_code
_entity_poly.pdbx_strand_id
1 'polypeptide(L)'
;MISPANIAFTILIKVKGRLKEFNFRKRSDNNYDANTNDEYSNRYFFRMEKNDETWKIIGKDLPAWLTESESVVGEELSKKD
;
A
#
# COMPACT_ATOMS: atom_id res chain seq x y z
N MET A 1 21.23 -6.51 -14.87
CA MET A 1 19.84 -6.89 -15.14
C MET A 1 18.95 -6.53 -13.96
N ILE A 2 17.82 -5.94 -14.26
CA ILE A 2 16.90 -5.52 -13.20
C ILE A 2 15.87 -6.61 -12.95
N SER A 3 15.78 -7.05 -11.70
CA SER A 3 14.77 -8.02 -11.31
C SER A 3 13.39 -7.36 -11.22
N PRO A 4 12.33 -7.99 -11.74
CA PRO A 4 10.98 -7.44 -11.58
C PRO A 4 10.58 -7.27 -10.10
N ALA A 5 11.17 -8.05 -9.21
CA ALA A 5 10.88 -7.96 -7.78
C ALA A 5 11.41 -6.68 -7.14
N ASN A 6 12.23 -5.91 -7.87
CA ASN A 6 12.80 -4.67 -7.35
C ASN A 6 12.01 -3.43 -7.75
N ILE A 7 10.86 -3.61 -8.36
CA ILE A 7 10.03 -2.47 -8.73
C ILE A 7 9.48 -1.82 -7.47
N ALA A 8 9.73 -0.54 -7.32
CA ALA A 8 9.27 0.23 -6.18
C ALA A 8 8.77 1.59 -6.64
N PHE A 9 7.72 2.08 -6.00
CA PHE A 9 7.15 3.38 -6.36
C PHE A 9 6.36 3.95 -5.18
N THR A 10 6.04 5.22 -5.29
CA THR A 10 5.28 5.95 -4.27
C THR A 10 4.02 6.51 -4.91
N ILE A 11 2.90 6.39 -4.22
CA ILE A 11 1.63 6.96 -4.66
C ILE A 11 1.13 7.88 -3.55
N LEU A 12 0.65 9.07 -3.96
CA LEU A 12 -0.01 9.97 -3.03
C LEU A 12 -1.50 9.65 -3.07
N ILE A 13 -2.04 9.29 -1.91
CA ILE A 13 -3.43 8.88 -1.79
C ILE A 13 -4.13 9.78 -0.79
N LYS A 14 -5.29 10.30 -1.18
CA LYS A 14 -6.06 11.14 -0.29
C LYS A 14 -6.84 10.28 0.70
N VAL A 15 -6.54 10.48 1.98
CA VAL A 15 -7.18 9.76 3.07
C VAL A 15 -7.76 10.78 4.04
N LYS A 16 -9.08 10.76 4.21
CA LYS A 16 -9.78 11.70 5.09
C LYS A 16 -9.40 13.15 4.82
N GLY A 17 -9.33 13.49 3.53
CA GLY A 17 -9.06 14.85 3.11
C GLY A 17 -7.60 15.25 3.07
N ARG A 18 -6.68 14.34 3.43
CA ARG A 18 -5.26 14.64 3.44
C ARG A 18 -4.50 13.70 2.52
N LEU A 19 -3.55 14.25 1.79
CA LEU A 19 -2.68 13.43 0.95
C LEU A 19 -1.67 12.73 1.82
N LYS A 20 -1.56 11.41 1.67
CA LYS A 20 -0.60 10.60 2.38
C LYS A 20 0.27 9.85 1.38
N GLU A 21 1.53 9.71 1.71
CA GLU A 21 2.49 9.02 0.86
C GLU A 21 2.46 7.53 1.19
N PHE A 22 2.20 6.73 0.18
CA PHE A 22 2.21 5.26 0.32
C PHE A 22 3.34 4.73 -0.55
N ASN A 23 4.23 3.99 0.04
CA ASN A 23 5.37 3.39 -0.65
C ASN A 23 5.11 1.92 -0.89
N PHE A 24 5.37 1.46 -2.10
CA PHE A 24 5.12 0.07 -2.49
C PHE A 24 6.36 -0.53 -3.11
N ARG A 25 6.60 -1.81 -2.81
CA ARG A 25 7.66 -2.58 -3.44
C ARG A 25 7.06 -3.90 -3.90
N LYS A 26 7.19 -4.21 -5.17
CA LYS A 26 6.66 -5.45 -5.72
C LYS A 26 7.47 -6.64 -5.25
N ARG A 27 6.77 -7.67 -4.80
CA ARG A 27 7.36 -8.92 -4.34
C ARG A 27 7.43 -9.91 -5.51
N SER A 28 8.21 -10.98 -5.32
CA SER A 28 8.30 -12.02 -6.33
C SER A 28 7.00 -12.80 -6.50
N ASP A 29 6.10 -12.75 -5.50
CA ASP A 29 4.81 -13.43 -5.56
C ASP A 29 3.70 -12.54 -6.14
N ASN A 30 4.07 -11.41 -6.74
CA ASN A 30 3.16 -10.44 -7.35
C ASN A 30 2.33 -9.64 -6.35
N ASN A 31 2.57 -9.80 -5.06
CA ASN A 31 2.00 -8.93 -4.05
C ASN A 31 2.95 -7.77 -3.78
N TYR A 32 2.59 -6.88 -2.90
CA TYR A 32 3.40 -5.72 -2.59
C TYR A 32 3.66 -5.61 -1.10
N ASP A 33 4.91 -5.27 -0.75
CA ASP A 33 5.21 -4.76 0.58
C ASP A 33 4.96 -3.27 0.53
N ALA A 34 4.32 -2.75 1.56
CA ALA A 34 3.91 -1.36 1.56
C ALA A 34 4.18 -0.71 2.92
N ASN A 35 4.30 0.59 2.91
CA ASN A 35 4.38 1.34 4.14
C ASN A 35 3.86 2.74 3.94
N THR A 36 3.43 3.34 5.03
CA THR A 36 2.97 4.72 5.07
C THR A 36 3.22 5.26 6.47
N ASN A 37 3.03 6.55 6.66
CA ASN A 37 3.18 7.14 7.97
C ASN A 37 2.03 8.09 8.27
N ASP A 38 1.79 8.32 9.55
CA ASP A 38 0.76 9.24 9.98
C ASP A 38 1.33 10.65 10.19
N GLU A 39 0.52 11.54 10.73
CA GLU A 39 0.91 12.93 10.96
C GLU A 39 1.98 13.08 12.03
N TYR A 40 2.17 12.05 12.85
CA TYR A 40 3.12 12.06 13.96
C TYR A 40 4.39 11.30 13.61
N SER A 41 4.59 11.00 12.33
CA SER A 41 5.76 10.27 11.83
C SER A 41 5.84 8.82 12.28
N ASN A 42 4.73 8.26 12.76
CA ASN A 42 4.66 6.83 13.02
C ASN A 42 4.54 6.11 11.69
N ARG A 43 5.42 5.14 11.46
CA ARG A 43 5.43 4.40 10.21
C ARG A 43 4.77 3.05 10.39
N TYR A 44 3.92 2.71 9.43
CA TYR A 44 3.18 1.45 9.46
C TYR A 44 3.57 0.63 8.25
N PHE A 45 3.90 -0.64 8.48
CA PHE A 45 4.27 -1.58 7.44
C PHE A 45 3.16 -2.59 7.26
N PHE A 46 2.84 -2.88 6.02
CA PHE A 46 1.77 -3.82 5.72
C PHE A 46 2.04 -4.44 4.36
N ARG A 47 1.19 -5.38 3.97
CA ARG A 47 1.29 -6.04 2.68
C ARG A 47 -0.02 -5.83 1.93
N MET A 48 0.09 -5.63 0.63
CA MET A 48 -1.09 -5.63 -0.24
C MET A 48 -1.13 -6.95 -0.96
N GLU A 49 -2.18 -7.72 -0.75
CA GLU A 49 -2.37 -9.01 -1.41
C GLU A 49 -3.60 -8.95 -2.30
N LYS A 50 -3.44 -9.40 -3.54
CA LYS A 50 -4.53 -9.41 -4.49
C LYS A 50 -5.30 -10.71 -4.39
N ASN A 51 -6.62 -10.60 -4.26
CA ASN A 51 -7.51 -11.74 -4.12
C ASN A 51 -8.74 -11.46 -4.96
N ASP A 52 -8.91 -12.22 -6.05
CA ASP A 52 -10.05 -12.06 -6.97
C ASP A 52 -10.22 -10.63 -7.46
N GLU A 53 -9.12 -10.04 -7.92
CA GLU A 53 -9.10 -8.67 -8.45
C GLU A 53 -9.29 -7.58 -7.39
N THR A 54 -9.30 -7.97 -6.12
CA THR A 54 -9.43 -7.02 -5.03
C THR A 54 -8.17 -7.05 -4.19
N TRP A 55 -7.65 -5.87 -3.87
CA TRP A 55 -6.48 -5.76 -3.01
C TRP A 55 -6.90 -5.73 -1.55
N LYS A 56 -6.17 -6.47 -0.72
CA LYS A 56 -6.41 -6.50 0.73
C LYS A 56 -5.19 -6.01 1.47
N ILE A 57 -5.42 -5.26 2.54
CA ILE A 57 -4.36 -4.82 3.43
C ILE A 57 -4.15 -5.89 4.49
N ILE A 58 -2.93 -6.43 4.54
CA ILE A 58 -2.57 -7.47 5.50
C ILE A 58 -1.49 -6.92 6.42
N GLY A 59 -1.75 -6.95 7.72
CA GLY A 59 -0.76 -6.49 8.69
C GLY A 59 -1.31 -6.54 10.10
N LYS A 60 -0.43 -6.30 11.08
CA LYS A 60 -0.79 -6.28 12.49
C LYS A 60 -0.77 -4.87 13.03
N ASP A 61 -1.65 -4.61 13.99
CA ASP A 61 -1.65 -3.35 14.74
C ASP A 61 -1.74 -2.12 13.85
N LEU A 62 -2.50 -2.24 12.77
CA LEU A 62 -2.69 -1.14 11.86
C LEU A 62 -3.81 -0.22 12.38
N PRO A 63 -3.64 1.10 12.22
CA PRO A 63 -4.69 2.03 12.68
C PRO A 63 -5.93 1.91 11.81
N ALA A 64 -7.08 2.26 12.39
CA ALA A 64 -8.35 2.15 11.69
C ALA A 64 -8.37 2.96 10.39
N TRP A 65 -7.78 4.16 10.39
CA TRP A 65 -7.78 4.99 9.19
C TRP A 65 -7.09 4.30 8.02
N LEU A 66 -6.11 3.45 8.31
CA LEU A 66 -5.39 2.72 7.26
C LEU A 66 -6.21 1.55 6.74
N THR A 67 -6.76 0.73 7.63
CA THR A 67 -7.57 -0.41 7.21
C THR A 67 -8.85 0.03 6.52
N GLU A 68 -9.41 1.16 6.92
CA GLU A 68 -10.59 1.72 6.27
C GLU A 68 -10.29 2.27 4.87
N SER A 69 -9.02 2.51 4.58
CA SER A 69 -8.59 3.02 3.28
C SER A 69 -8.29 1.91 2.28
N GLU A 70 -8.53 0.66 2.65
CA GLU A 70 -8.18 -0.49 1.83
C GLU A 70 -8.68 -0.39 0.38
N SER A 71 -9.93 -0.01 0.18
CA SER A 71 -10.48 0.05 -1.17
C SER A 71 -9.84 1.16 -2.00
N VAL A 72 -9.57 2.31 -1.40
CA VAL A 72 -8.94 3.44 -2.08
C VAL A 72 -7.49 3.09 -2.43
N VAL A 73 -6.76 2.53 -1.47
CA VAL A 73 -5.37 2.14 -1.69
C VAL A 73 -5.29 1.08 -2.78
N GLY A 74 -6.17 0.09 -2.72
CA GLY A 74 -6.20 -0.96 -3.74
C GLY A 74 -6.51 -0.43 -5.12
N GLU A 75 -7.45 0.51 -5.21
CA GLU A 75 -7.83 1.12 -6.49
C GLU A 75 -6.65 1.87 -7.10
N GLU A 76 -5.94 2.65 -6.29
CA GLU A 76 -4.77 3.39 -6.78
C GLU A 76 -3.63 2.45 -7.16
N LEU A 77 -3.43 1.38 -6.39
CA LEU A 77 -2.42 0.40 -6.71
C LEU A 77 -2.71 -0.30 -8.03
N SER A 78 -3.99 -0.60 -8.30
CA SER A 78 -4.38 -1.26 -9.53
C SER A 78 -4.01 -0.46 -10.77
N LYS A 79 -3.96 0.85 -10.67
CA LYS A 79 -3.57 1.70 -11.79
C LYS A 79 -2.09 1.56 -12.13
N LYS A 80 -1.29 1.10 -11.19
CA LYS A 80 0.15 0.92 -11.37
C LYS A 80 0.52 -0.54 -11.65
N ASP A 81 -0.34 -1.46 -11.28
CA ASP A 81 -0.06 -2.89 -11.38
C ASP A 81 -0.22 -3.44 -12.83
#